data_68e8a4aa62590b2e533389d7cb805e9a
#
_entry.id   68e8a4aa62590b2e533389d7cb805e9a
#
_cell.length_a   1.000
_cell.length_b   1.000
_cell.length_c   1.000
_cell.angle_alpha   90.00
_cell.angle_beta   90.00
_cell.angle_gamma   90.00
#
_symmetry.space_group_name_H-M   'P 1'
#
loop_
_entity.id
_entity.type
_entity.pdbx_description
1 polymer ?
#
loop_
_entity_poly.entity_id
_entity_poly.type
_entity_poly.pdbx_seq_one_letter_code
_entity_poly.pdbx_strand_id
1 'polypeptide(L)' 'MAVSYNKLWKLLIDRKMKKKELIEQAGISRTTIAKMGRDENVSTNVLSKICGALNVDIGEIMEMVPDYEEN' A
#
# COMPACT_ATOMS: atom_id res chain seq x y z
N MET A 1 -9.04 -5.64 -14.13
CA MET A 1 -8.33 -4.62 -13.34
C MET A 1 -7.60 -5.29 -12.19
N ALA A 2 -6.42 -4.84 -11.90
CA ALA A 2 -5.61 -5.33 -10.79
C ALA A 2 -5.26 -4.17 -9.88
N VAL A 3 -5.00 -4.46 -8.60
CA VAL A 3 -4.59 -3.43 -7.66
C VAL A 3 -3.09 -3.20 -7.77
N SER A 4 -2.66 -1.96 -7.61
CA SER A 4 -1.25 -1.58 -7.53
C SER A 4 -1.03 -0.67 -6.35
N TYR A 5 0.02 -0.93 -5.57
CA TYR A 5 0.40 -0.10 -4.43
C TYR A 5 1.68 0.71 -4.71
N ASN A 6 2.04 0.86 -5.99
CA ASN A 6 3.24 1.61 -6.35
C ASN A 6 3.23 3.03 -5.78
N LYS A 7 2.06 3.64 -5.73
CA LYS A 7 1.94 4.99 -5.16
C LYS A 7 2.35 5.02 -3.69
N LEU A 8 2.00 3.97 -2.95
CA LEU A 8 2.38 3.86 -1.54
C LEU A 8 3.90 3.81 -1.40
N TRP A 9 4.55 2.96 -2.22
CA TRP A 9 6.01 2.82 -2.14
C TRP A 9 6.72 4.12 -2.48
N LYS A 10 6.24 4.83 -3.49
CA LYS A 10 6.77 6.14 -3.86
C LYS A 10 6.58 7.16 -2.74
N LEU A 11 5.41 7.13 -2.10
CA LEU A 11 5.12 8.05 -1.00
C LEU A 11 6.05 7.79 0.18
N LEU A 12 6.32 6.53 0.49
CA LEU A 12 7.26 6.20 1.57
C LEU A 12 8.66 6.70 1.25
N ILE A 13 9.10 6.53 0.00
CA ILE A 13 10.40 7.03 -0.43
C ILE A 13 10.47 8.56 -0.28
N ASP A 14 9.43 9.26 -0.73
CA ASP A 14 9.37 10.72 -0.63
C ASP A 14 9.42 11.19 0.81
N ARG A 15 8.83 10.44 1.73
CA ARG A 15 8.81 10.78 3.15
C ARG A 15 10.01 10.20 3.90
N LYS A 16 10.89 9.51 3.20
CA LYS A 16 12.05 8.84 3.80
C LYS A 16 11.65 7.90 4.91
N MET A 17 10.53 7.20 4.69
CA MET A 17 9.96 6.27 5.66
C MET A 17 10.21 4.84 5.21
N LYS A 18 10.65 3.99 6.13
CA LYS A 18 10.85 2.57 5.84
C LYS A 18 9.56 1.81 6.06
N LYS A 19 9.43 0.67 5.38
CA LYS A 19 8.26 -0.20 5.57
C LYS A 19 8.05 -0.59 7.02
N LYS A 20 9.15 -0.82 7.75
CA LYS A 20 9.08 -1.14 9.17
C LYS A 20 8.41 -0.04 9.97
N GLU A 21 8.71 1.21 9.64
CA GLU A 21 8.09 2.35 10.31
C GLU A 21 6.59 2.42 10.00
N LEU A 22 6.22 2.14 8.76
CA LEU A 22 4.82 2.12 8.39
C LEU A 22 4.06 1.03 9.15
N ILE A 23 4.66 -0.16 9.27
CA ILE A 23 4.07 -1.27 10.01
C ILE A 23 3.75 -0.83 11.45
N GLU A 24 4.71 -0.17 12.09
CA GLU A 24 4.55 0.29 13.46
C GLU A 24 3.49 1.38 13.58
N GLN A 25 3.55 2.36 12.70
CA GLN A 25 2.62 3.50 12.77
C GLN A 25 1.20 3.13 12.41
N ALA A 26 1.03 2.26 11.43
CA ALA A 26 -0.30 1.86 10.99
C ALA A 26 -0.89 0.72 11.83
N GLY A 27 -0.04 0.01 12.57
CA GLY A 27 -0.50 -1.13 13.35
C GLY A 27 -0.92 -2.30 12.48
N ILE A 28 -0.17 -2.58 11.43
CA ILE A 28 -0.42 -3.70 10.52
C ILE A 28 0.71 -4.71 10.64
N SER A 29 0.52 -5.89 10.07
CA SER A 29 1.51 -6.97 10.18
C SER A 29 2.51 -6.95 9.03
N ARG A 30 3.64 -7.61 9.24
CA ARG A 30 4.62 -7.79 8.18
C ARG A 30 4.06 -8.61 7.03
N THR A 31 3.22 -9.59 7.34
CA THR A 31 2.56 -10.41 6.34
C THR A 31 1.69 -9.54 5.42
N THR A 32 0.99 -8.57 5.99
CA THR A 32 0.16 -7.65 5.23
C THR A 32 1.02 -6.82 4.26
N ILE A 33 2.12 -6.28 4.76
CA ILE A 33 3.02 -5.48 3.89
C ILE A 33 3.62 -6.36 2.80
N ALA A 34 3.96 -7.61 3.10
CA ALA A 34 4.49 -8.53 2.10
C ALA A 34 3.46 -8.80 1.00
N LYS A 35 2.19 -8.96 1.36
CA LYS A 35 1.12 -9.12 0.37
C LYS A 35 1.01 -7.89 -0.53
N MET A 36 1.10 -6.71 0.06
CA MET A 36 1.03 -5.47 -0.71
C MET A 36 2.24 -5.33 -1.64
N GLY A 37 3.40 -5.84 -1.22
CA GLY A 37 4.58 -5.88 -2.08
C GLY A 37 4.40 -6.75 -3.32
N ARG A 38 3.45 -7.69 -3.28
CA ARG A 38 3.09 -8.54 -4.41
C ARG A 38 1.81 -8.07 -5.09
N ASP A 39 1.33 -6.87 -4.76
CA ASP A 39 0.09 -6.31 -5.29
C ASP A 39 -1.11 -7.22 -5.06
N GLU A 40 -1.13 -7.89 -3.91
CA GLU A 40 -2.27 -8.71 -3.52
C GLU A 40 -3.33 -7.87 -2.82
N ASN A 41 -4.56 -8.35 -2.84
CA ASN A 41 -5.65 -7.64 -2.18
C ASN A 41 -5.49 -7.66 -0.66
N VAL A 42 -5.79 -6.54 -0.04
CA VAL A 42 -5.86 -6.44 1.42
C VAL A 42 -7.20 -5.82 1.78
N SER A 43 -7.58 -5.92 3.05
CA SER A 43 -8.86 -5.39 3.49
C SER A 43 -8.87 -3.86 3.51
N THR A 44 -10.06 -3.29 3.40
CA THR A 44 -10.20 -1.84 3.53
C THR A 44 -9.80 -1.39 4.93
N ASN A 45 -9.92 -2.26 5.93
CA ASN A 45 -9.47 -1.93 7.28
C ASN A 45 -7.96 -1.65 7.31
N VAL A 46 -7.18 -2.48 6.60
CA VAL A 46 -5.75 -2.26 6.45
C VAL A 46 -5.47 -0.94 5.74
N LEU A 47 -6.19 -0.69 4.64
CA LEU A 47 -5.99 0.55 3.87
C LEU A 47 -6.34 1.78 4.70
N SER A 48 -7.39 1.70 5.49
CA SER A 48 -7.81 2.77 6.39
C SER A 48 -6.72 3.07 7.43
N LYS A 49 -6.08 2.04 7.98
CA LYS A 49 -4.99 2.22 8.94
C LYS A 49 -3.78 2.90 8.31
N ILE A 50 -3.45 2.51 7.09
CA ILE A 50 -2.33 3.13 6.36
C ILE A 50 -2.64 4.59 6.05
N CYS A 51 -3.84 4.86 5.54
CA CYS A 51 -4.24 6.23 5.24
C CYS A 51 -4.22 7.10 6.49
N GLY A 52 -4.67 6.56 7.62
CA GLY A 52 -4.63 7.30 8.88
C GLY A 52 -3.22 7.57 9.35
N ALA A 53 -2.33 6.59 9.23
CA ALA A 53 -0.92 6.75 9.64
C ALA A 53 -0.19 7.80 8.79
N LEU A 54 -0.49 7.84 7.49
CA LEU A 54 0.18 8.76 6.56
C LEU A 54 -0.59 10.05 6.33
N ASN A 55 -1.82 10.13 6.83
CA ASN A 55 -2.70 11.28 6.66
C ASN A 55 -2.95 11.58 5.18
N VAL A 56 -3.35 10.56 4.44
CA VAL A 56 -3.63 10.67 3.01
C VAL A 56 -4.92 9.92 2.68
N ASP A 57 -5.45 10.19 1.49
CA ASP A 57 -6.61 9.45 0.99
C ASP A 57 -6.15 8.20 0.24
N ILE A 58 -7.07 7.28 0.03
CA ILE A 58 -6.77 5.98 -0.58
C ILE A 58 -6.16 6.12 -1.97
N GLY A 59 -6.58 7.10 -2.75
CA GLY A 59 -6.05 7.32 -4.10
C GLY A 59 -4.58 7.72 -4.12
N GLU A 60 -4.01 8.07 -2.96
CA GLU A 60 -2.60 8.42 -2.85
C GLU A 60 -1.72 7.22 -2.53
N ILE A 61 -2.33 6.06 -2.19
CA ILE A 61 -1.56 4.87 -1.84
C ILE A 61 -1.82 3.69 -2.76
N MET A 62 -2.89 3.73 -3.53
CA MET A 62 -3.19 2.63 -4.45
C MET A 62 -3.95 3.12 -5.68
N GLU A 63 -4.00 2.27 -6.68
CA GLU A 63 -4.78 2.52 -7.88
C GLU A 63 -5.13 1.19 -8.52
N MET A 64 -6.13 1.21 -9.37
CA MET A 64 -6.46 0.04 -10.18
C MET A 64 -5.78 0.20 -11.53
N VAL A 65 -5.14 -0.87 -11.98
CA VAL A 65 -4.45 -0.86 -13.26
C VAL A 65 -5.02 -1.96 -14.15
N PRO A 66 -4.96 -1.81 -15.48
CA PRO A 66 -5.44 -2.85 -16.37
C PRO A 66 -4.63 -4.13 -16.19
N ASP A 67 -5.31 -5.27 -16.31
CA ASP A 67 -4.60 -6.53 -16.39
C ASP A 67 -3.94 -6.63 -17.75
N TYR A 68 -2.65 -6.93 -17.78
CA TYR A 68 -1.95 -7.11 -19.02
C TYR A 68 -1.92 -8.58 -19.37
N GLU A 69 -2.45 -8.88 -20.54
CA GLU A 69 -2.42 -10.24 -21.05
C GLU A 69 -1.24 -10.37 -21.98
N GLU A 70 -0.38 -11.30 -21.67
CA GLU A 70 0.76 -11.60 -22.54
C GLU A 70 0.30 -12.52 -23.64
N ASN A 71 0.37 -12.07 -24.84
CA ASN A 71 -0.10 -12.86 -25.98
C ASN A 71 1.06 -13.41 -26.77
#